data_65fd977f8c458754297262bd9aa5858e
#
_entry.id   65fd977f8c458754297262bd9aa5858e
#
_cell.length_a   1.000
_cell.length_b   1.000
_cell.length_c   1.000
_cell.angle_alpha   90.00
_cell.angle_beta   90.00
_cell.angle_gamma   90.00
#
_symmetry.space_group_name_H-M   'P 1'
#
loop_
_entity.id
_entity.type
_entity.pdbx_description
1 polymer ?
#
loop_
_entity_poly.entity_id
_entity_poly.type
_entity_poly.pdbx_seq_one_letter_code
_entity_poly.pdbx_strand_id
1 'polypeptide(L)'
;MVVLGSPMAKESHLLAVARQFGLDEDCFEFCLSYEKAKTYPYQKLKNAAKYEAVIVGPIPHSTKGKGSYSSAIAAMESDASYPPVYRVEKITCASFRKVLSRIAEKEYAAA
;
A
#
# COMPACT_ATOMS: atom_id res chain seq x y z
N MET A 1 -6.94 2.85 3.12
CA MET A 1 -5.84 2.18 2.39
C MET A 1 -4.49 2.62 2.91
N VAL A 2 -3.51 1.75 2.86
CA VAL A 2 -2.15 2.04 3.29
C VAL A 2 -1.23 2.01 2.08
N VAL A 3 -0.37 3.02 1.95
CA VAL A 3 0.62 3.10 0.88
C VAL A 3 2.00 3.08 1.51
N LEU A 4 2.77 2.05 1.22
CA LEU A 4 4.07 1.80 1.83
C LEU A 4 5.18 1.79 0.79
N GLY A 5 6.31 2.38 1.12
CA GLY A 5 7.52 2.29 0.31
C GLY A 5 8.05 3.64 -0.13
N SER A 6 9.22 3.59 -0.78
CA SER A 6 9.88 4.80 -1.28
C SER A 6 9.15 5.31 -2.53
N PRO A 7 8.65 6.55 -2.53
CA PRO A 7 7.88 7.05 -3.66
C PRO A 7 8.76 7.69 -4.73
N MET A 8 8.26 7.65 -5.96
CA MET A 8 8.80 8.41 -7.09
C MET A 8 7.93 9.65 -7.38
N ALA A 9 6.84 9.80 -6.65
CA ALA A 9 5.94 10.94 -6.75
C ALA A 9 5.69 11.52 -5.37
N LYS A 10 5.35 12.80 -5.31
CA LYS A 10 5.02 13.45 -4.06
C LYS A 10 3.64 12.99 -3.57
N GLU A 11 3.47 12.95 -2.25
CA GLU A 11 2.20 12.58 -1.64
C GLU A 11 1.04 13.43 -2.19
N SER A 12 1.26 14.73 -2.36
CA SER A 12 0.25 15.63 -2.90
C SER A 12 -0.19 15.25 -4.31
N HIS A 13 0.73 14.74 -5.13
CA HIS A 13 0.41 14.28 -6.48
C HIS A 13 -0.38 12.98 -6.44
N LEU A 14 -0.05 12.08 -5.51
CA LEU A 14 -0.79 10.84 -5.32
C LEU A 14 -2.22 11.13 -4.85
N LEU A 15 -2.37 12.09 -3.94
CA LEU A 15 -3.70 12.50 -3.48
C LEU A 15 -4.53 13.13 -4.60
N ALA A 16 -3.89 13.86 -5.51
CA ALA A 16 -4.59 14.40 -6.67
C ALA A 16 -5.15 13.31 -7.56
N VAL A 17 -4.40 12.23 -7.74
CA VAL A 17 -4.88 11.04 -8.47
C VAL A 17 -6.04 10.40 -7.72
N ALA A 18 -5.91 10.25 -6.40
CA ALA A 18 -6.97 9.64 -5.58
C ALA A 18 -8.29 10.41 -5.68
N ARG A 19 -8.23 11.72 -5.73
CA ARG A 19 -9.44 12.55 -5.87
C ARG A 19 -10.20 12.28 -7.16
N GLN A 20 -9.52 11.84 -8.20
CA GLN A 20 -10.17 11.45 -9.45
C GLN A 20 -11.06 10.21 -9.28
N PHE A 21 -10.82 9.45 -8.22
CA PHE A 21 -11.61 8.27 -7.85
C PHE A 21 -12.60 8.58 -6.70
N GLY A 22 -12.74 9.85 -6.34
CA GLY A 22 -13.61 10.23 -5.23
C GLY A 22 -13.04 9.96 -3.86
N LEU A 23 -11.73 9.75 -3.76
CA LEU A 23 -11.05 9.45 -2.51
C LEU A 23 -10.27 10.68 -2.04
N ASP A 24 -10.27 10.91 -0.73
CA ASP A 24 -9.53 12.04 -0.15
C ASP A 24 -8.43 11.55 0.79
N GLU A 25 -7.75 12.48 1.44
CA GLU A 25 -6.63 12.16 2.32
C GLU A 25 -7.01 11.27 3.49
N ASP A 26 -8.26 11.34 3.95
CA ASP A 26 -8.73 10.51 5.07
C ASP A 26 -8.85 9.04 4.71
N CYS A 27 -8.87 8.73 3.41
CA CYS A 27 -8.93 7.37 2.93
C CYS A 27 -7.58 6.66 2.97
N PHE A 28 -6.49 7.39 3.19
CA PHE A 28 -5.14 6.85 3.07
C PHE A 28 -4.29 7.06 4.32
N GLU A 29 -3.42 6.09 4.55
CA GLU A 29 -2.30 6.23 5.47
C GLU A 29 -1.04 6.03 4.63
N PHE A 30 -0.21 7.06 4.55
CA PHE A 30 1.01 7.02 3.75
C PHE A 30 2.23 6.79 4.62
N CYS A 31 3.03 5.80 4.25
CA CYS A 31 4.34 5.57 4.82
C CYS A 31 5.34 5.59 3.67
N LEU A 32 5.63 6.80 3.19
CA LEU A 32 6.41 7.03 1.97
C LEU A 32 7.89 7.27 2.25
N SER A 33 8.40 6.70 3.32
CA SER A 33 9.80 6.79 3.68
C SER A 33 10.40 5.39 3.66
N TYR A 34 11.52 5.26 2.96
CA TYR A 34 12.26 4.02 2.92
C TYR A 34 12.62 3.55 4.33
N GLU A 35 13.08 4.48 5.17
CA GLU A 35 13.45 4.17 6.55
C GLU A 35 12.26 3.86 7.44
N LYS A 36 11.17 4.59 7.30
CA LYS A 36 9.96 4.36 8.10
C LYS A 36 9.29 3.04 7.74
N ALA A 37 9.42 2.59 6.50
CA ALA A 37 8.87 1.31 6.09
C ALA A 37 9.53 0.15 6.82
N LYS A 38 10.78 0.31 7.27
CA LYS A 38 11.48 -0.71 8.04
C LYS A 38 10.82 -1.00 9.38
N THR A 39 10.28 0.03 10.00
CA THR A 39 9.72 -0.06 11.35
C THR A 39 8.21 0.02 11.36
N TYR A 40 7.59 -0.05 10.20
CA TYR A 40 6.13 0.03 10.11
C TYR A 40 5.50 -1.14 10.88
N PRO A 41 4.52 -0.85 11.73
CA PRO A 41 3.87 -1.91 12.52
C PRO A 41 2.85 -2.67 11.67
N TYR A 42 3.30 -3.60 10.86
CA TYR A 42 2.45 -4.36 9.93
C TYR A 42 1.32 -5.10 10.61
N GLN A 43 1.52 -5.51 11.86
CA GLN A 43 0.52 -6.26 12.59
C GLN A 43 -0.78 -5.49 12.82
N LYS A 44 -0.72 -4.15 12.83
CA LYS A 44 -1.93 -3.34 13.02
C LYS A 44 -2.89 -3.44 11.85
N LEU A 45 -2.43 -3.94 10.71
CA LEU A 45 -3.26 -4.13 9.52
C LEU A 45 -4.12 -5.39 9.60
N LYS A 46 -3.75 -6.30 10.49
CA LYS A 46 -4.44 -7.57 10.65
C LYS A 46 -5.81 -7.35 11.28
N ASN A 47 -6.84 -7.88 10.62
CA ASN A 47 -8.23 -7.77 11.08
C ASN A 47 -8.72 -6.33 11.28
N ALA A 48 -8.06 -5.36 10.65
CA ALA A 48 -8.45 -3.96 10.76
C ALA A 48 -9.43 -3.60 9.66
N ALA A 49 -10.70 -3.49 10.00
CA ALA A 49 -11.77 -3.22 9.03
C ALA A 49 -11.58 -1.89 8.28
N LYS A 50 -10.83 -0.95 8.85
CA LYS A 50 -10.60 0.35 8.22
C LYS A 50 -9.61 0.31 7.05
N TYR A 51 -8.86 -0.79 6.91
CA TYR A 51 -7.88 -0.92 5.83
C TYR A 51 -8.44 -1.80 4.72
N GLU A 52 -8.79 -1.18 3.60
CA GLU A 52 -9.35 -1.90 2.45
C GLU A 52 -8.29 -2.56 1.58
N ALA A 53 -7.10 -1.97 1.54
CA ALA A 53 -6.01 -2.46 0.70
C ALA A 53 -4.66 -1.93 1.17
N VAL A 54 -3.62 -2.65 0.82
CA VAL A 54 -2.23 -2.24 1.08
C VAL A 54 -1.52 -2.13 -0.27
N ILE A 55 -0.97 -0.95 -0.55
CA ILE A 55 -0.22 -0.71 -1.77
C ILE A 55 1.26 -0.63 -1.38
N VAL A 56 2.06 -1.55 -1.90
CA VAL A 56 3.47 -1.68 -1.52
C VAL A 56 4.37 -1.40 -2.71
N GLY A 57 5.21 -0.36 -2.56
CA GLY A 57 6.28 -0.07 -3.52
C GLY A 57 7.61 -0.62 -3.02
N PRO A 58 8.72 -0.08 -3.53
CA PRO A 58 10.04 -0.53 -3.09
C PRO A 58 10.25 -0.28 -1.60
N ILE A 59 10.59 -1.36 -0.88
CA ILE A 59 10.96 -1.29 0.52
C ILE A 59 12.36 -1.89 0.68
N PRO A 60 13.09 -1.52 1.75
CA PRO A 60 14.45 -1.96 1.90
C PRO A 60 14.59 -3.47 1.99
N HIS A 61 15.59 -3.99 1.27
CA HIS A 61 16.07 -5.34 1.49
C HIS A 61 17.27 -5.21 2.40
N SER A 62 17.04 -5.20 3.68
CA SER A 62 18.12 -5.10 4.64
C SER A 62 18.93 -6.38 4.64
N THR A 63 20.26 -6.27 4.56
CA THR A 63 21.11 -7.43 4.68
C THR A 63 21.05 -8.05 6.06
N LYS A 64 20.83 -7.23 7.09
CA LYS A 64 20.68 -7.69 8.47
C LYS A 64 19.28 -8.16 8.78
N GLY A 65 18.29 -7.44 8.29
CA GLY A 65 16.90 -7.83 8.42
C GLY A 65 16.41 -8.61 7.22
N LYS A 66 17.32 -9.27 6.57
CA LYS A 66 17.07 -10.03 5.35
C LYS A 66 15.90 -10.96 5.53
N GLY A 67 14.92 -10.77 4.71
CA GLY A 67 13.69 -11.55 4.76
C GLY A 67 12.62 -11.02 5.69
N SER A 68 12.92 -10.14 6.66
CA SER A 68 11.88 -9.65 7.55
C SER A 68 10.80 -8.88 6.82
N TYR A 69 11.17 -7.97 5.91
CA TYR A 69 10.19 -7.24 5.13
C TYR A 69 9.54 -8.11 4.08
N SER A 70 10.36 -8.88 3.37
CA SER A 70 9.85 -9.83 2.40
C SER A 70 8.94 -10.82 3.08
N SER A 71 9.31 -11.26 4.29
CA SER A 71 8.50 -12.18 5.08
C SER A 71 7.19 -11.54 5.53
N ALA A 72 7.23 -10.26 5.94
CA ALA A 72 6.03 -9.55 6.36
C ALA A 72 5.06 -9.38 5.20
N ILE A 73 5.55 -8.97 4.04
CA ILE A 73 4.72 -8.79 2.84
C ILE A 73 4.16 -10.15 2.39
N ALA A 74 4.99 -11.18 2.34
CA ALA A 74 4.56 -12.51 1.97
C ALA A 74 3.52 -13.06 2.96
N ALA A 75 3.71 -12.81 4.24
CA ALA A 75 2.75 -13.21 5.27
C ALA A 75 1.41 -12.52 5.07
N MET A 76 1.42 -11.22 4.77
CA MET A 76 0.19 -10.49 4.49
C MET A 76 -0.52 -11.03 3.25
N GLU A 77 0.23 -11.35 2.21
CA GLU A 77 -0.34 -11.87 0.97
C GLU A 77 -0.97 -13.25 1.15
N SER A 78 -0.43 -14.05 2.03
CA SER A 78 -0.91 -15.42 2.26
C SER A 78 -1.91 -15.55 3.39
N ASP A 79 -2.14 -14.49 4.16
CA ASP A 79 -3.03 -14.51 5.33
C ASP A 79 -4.31 -13.71 5.03
N ALA A 80 -5.44 -14.38 4.98
CA ALA A 80 -6.73 -13.75 4.70
C ALA A 80 -7.17 -12.73 5.75
N SER A 81 -6.55 -12.70 6.92
CA SER A 81 -6.88 -11.68 7.93
C SER A 81 -6.29 -10.31 7.62
N TYR A 82 -5.40 -10.23 6.65
CA TYR A 82 -4.87 -8.94 6.17
C TYR A 82 -5.64 -8.46 4.95
N PRO A 83 -5.68 -7.14 4.71
CA PRO A 83 -6.30 -6.63 3.49
C PRO A 83 -5.49 -7.04 2.25
N PRO A 84 -6.09 -7.00 1.06
CA PRO A 84 -5.39 -7.33 -0.18
C PRO A 84 -4.14 -6.48 -0.36
N VAL A 85 -3.07 -7.10 -0.85
CA VAL A 85 -1.78 -6.43 -1.08
C VAL A 85 -1.58 -6.24 -2.57
N TYR A 86 -1.27 -5.00 -2.97
CA TYR A 86 -0.97 -4.65 -4.36
C TYR A 86 0.48 -4.20 -4.43
N ARG A 87 1.31 -4.98 -5.08
CA ARG A 87 2.72 -4.64 -5.27
C ARG A 87 2.90 -3.80 -6.52
N VAL A 88 3.71 -2.74 -6.42
CA VAL A 88 4.11 -1.93 -7.57
C VAL A 88 5.64 -1.82 -7.57
N GLU A 89 6.23 -1.79 -8.75
CA GLU A 89 7.68 -1.64 -8.88
C GLU A 89 8.15 -0.25 -8.48
N LYS A 90 7.32 0.75 -8.76
CA LYS A 90 7.59 2.15 -8.41
C LYS A 90 6.27 2.81 -8.02
N ILE A 91 6.30 3.62 -6.98
CA ILE A 91 5.12 4.41 -6.60
C ILE A 91 5.13 5.70 -7.42
N THR A 92 4.45 5.67 -8.54
CA THR A 92 4.27 6.83 -9.43
C THR A 92 2.78 7.14 -9.52
N CYS A 93 2.44 8.29 -10.09
CA CYS A 93 1.03 8.61 -10.33
C CYS A 93 0.37 7.58 -11.24
N ALA A 94 1.10 7.08 -12.24
CA ALA A 94 0.58 6.08 -13.17
C ALA A 94 0.32 4.74 -12.49
N SER A 95 1.28 4.24 -11.69
CA SER A 95 1.11 2.97 -10.98
C SER A 95 0.02 3.06 -9.93
N PHE A 96 -0.04 4.18 -9.22
CA PHE A 96 -1.05 4.43 -8.20
C PHE A 96 -2.45 4.44 -8.81
N ARG A 97 -2.62 5.15 -9.94
CA ARG A 97 -3.89 5.19 -10.67
C ARG A 97 -4.31 3.79 -11.10
N LYS A 98 -3.38 3.00 -11.59
CA LYS A 98 -3.64 1.63 -12.03
C LYS A 98 -4.15 0.75 -10.89
N VAL A 99 -3.52 0.86 -9.72
CA VAL A 99 -3.96 0.10 -8.54
C VAL A 99 -5.34 0.56 -8.09
N LEU A 100 -5.57 1.87 -8.02
CA LEU A 100 -6.88 2.38 -7.62
C LEU A 100 -7.98 1.93 -8.57
N SER A 101 -7.68 1.88 -9.87
CA SER A 101 -8.62 1.35 -10.87
C SER A 101 -8.99 -0.10 -10.59
N ARG A 102 -8.00 -0.92 -10.23
CA ARG A 102 -8.24 -2.33 -9.89
C ARG A 102 -9.08 -2.48 -8.65
N ILE A 103 -8.82 -1.66 -7.64
CA ILE A 103 -9.59 -1.68 -6.40
C ILE A 103 -11.04 -1.29 -6.68
N ALA A 104 -11.25 -0.25 -7.47
CA ALA A 104 -12.58 0.21 -7.85
C ALA A 104 -13.34 -0.86 -8.64
N GLU A 105 -12.68 -1.55 -9.55
CA GLU A 105 -13.28 -2.63 -10.32
C GLU A 105 -13.74 -3.78 -9.42
N LYS A 106 -12.94 -4.14 -8.42
CA LYS A 106 -13.29 -5.19 -7.48
C LYS A 106 -14.50 -4.82 -6.63
N GLU A 107 -14.55 -3.60 -6.16
CA GLU A 107 -15.71 -3.11 -5.39
C GLU A 107 -16.95 -3.12 -6.24
N TYR A 108 -16.83 -2.71 -7.49
CA TYR A 108 -17.96 -2.69 -8.42
C TYR A 108 -18.46 -4.11 -8.73
N ALA A 109 -17.54 -5.04 -8.90
CA ALA A 109 -17.88 -6.44 -9.16
C ALA A 109 -18.51 -7.12 -7.94
N ALA A 110 -18.15 -6.68 -6.73
CA ALA A 110 -18.70 -7.22 -5.49
C ALA A 110 -20.10 -6.65 -5.17
N ALA A 111 -20.41 -5.53 -5.75
CA ALA A 111 -21.72 -4.90 -5.57
C ALA A 111 -22.77 -5.56 -6.45
#